data_35d448505f48cbbe1d8ed8340bfa2b56
#
_entry.id   35d448505f48cbbe1d8ed8340bfa2b56
#
_cell.length_a   1.000
_cell.length_b   1.000
_cell.length_c   1.000
_cell.angle_alpha   90.00
_cell.angle_beta   90.00
_cell.angle_gamma   90.00
#
_symmetry.space_group_name_H-M   'P 1'
#
loop_
_entity.id
_entity.type
_entity.pdbx_description
1 polymer ?
#
loop_
_entity_poly.entity_id
_entity_poly.type
_entity_poly.pdbx_seq_one_letter_code
_entity_poly.pdbx_strand_id
1 'polypeptide(L)'
;LWLLNGMHFSFALKTGTVSREDFMDIERFAPQRAQVAAMMTRLYQCRLTTTSGGNISLRLSEDLFCITPSKLDKANLTGDLIAVVTFAGENLTPHLPLSIESEMHRMALSNRLDISAVVHAHPSYASAFTAMKRAINTKLLAESWFLLEQPAFASYERMGTVALAEAVAASLAKSNVVLMENHGVLTVGKTLI
;
A
#
# COMPACT_ATOMS: atom_id res chain seq x y z
N LEU A 1 24.73 42.74 -6.86
CA LEU A 1 25.25 42.05 -5.66
C LEU A 1 24.10 41.47 -4.85
N TRP A 2 23.68 40.24 -5.13
CA TRP A 2 22.86 39.43 -4.24
C TRP A 2 23.39 38.00 -4.30
N LEU A 3 23.95 37.55 -3.19
CA LEU A 3 24.46 36.21 -2.95
C LEU A 3 23.28 35.25 -2.78
N LEU A 4 23.12 34.27 -3.69
CA LEU A 4 22.26 33.13 -3.53
C LEU A 4 23.03 32.03 -2.80
N ASN A 5 22.75 31.84 -1.51
CA ASN A 5 23.20 30.70 -0.74
C ASN A 5 22.46 29.45 -1.22
N GLY A 6 23.16 28.58 -1.93
CA GLY A 6 22.70 27.24 -2.28
C GLY A 6 22.67 26.35 -1.05
N MET A 7 21.50 26.00 -0.57
CA MET A 7 21.32 24.86 0.34
C MET A 7 21.40 23.57 -0.47
N HIS A 8 22.56 22.94 -0.47
CA HIS A 8 22.72 21.56 -0.89
C HIS A 8 22.10 20.65 0.18
N PHE A 9 20.90 20.14 -0.06
CA PHE A 9 20.40 18.97 0.65
C PHE A 9 21.15 17.75 0.12
N SER A 10 22.19 17.34 0.82
CA SER A 10 22.84 16.06 0.62
C SER A 10 21.95 14.97 1.21
N PHE A 11 21.17 14.28 0.37
CA PHE A 11 20.53 13.03 0.72
C PHE A 11 21.64 11.96 0.76
N ALA A 12 22.20 11.72 1.95
CA ALA A 12 23.06 10.56 2.17
C ALA A 12 22.20 9.29 2.09
N LEU A 13 22.21 8.64 0.93
CA LEU A 13 21.76 7.26 0.78
C LEU A 13 22.63 6.40 1.72
N LYS A 14 22.11 6.03 2.88
CA LYS A 14 22.66 4.93 3.66
C LYS A 14 22.45 3.66 2.85
N THR A 15 23.45 3.25 2.09
CA THR A 15 23.56 1.90 1.53
C THR A 15 23.89 0.94 2.67
N GLY A 16 22.89 0.66 3.51
CA GLY A 16 22.99 -0.38 4.51
C GLY A 16 22.75 -1.72 3.83
N THR A 17 23.81 -2.51 3.66
CA THR A 17 23.66 -3.95 3.42
C THR A 17 22.94 -4.55 4.62
N VAL A 18 21.73 -5.10 4.39
CA VAL A 18 20.96 -5.84 5.40
C VAL A 18 21.87 -6.95 5.94
N SER A 19 22.13 -6.95 7.22
CA SER A 19 23.03 -7.93 7.84
C SER A 19 22.34 -9.30 7.90
N ARG A 20 23.15 -10.37 8.02
CA ARG A 20 22.63 -11.73 8.24
C ARG A 20 21.78 -11.82 9.52
N GLU A 21 21.98 -10.92 10.48
CA GLU A 21 21.21 -10.80 11.71
C GLU A 21 19.81 -10.24 11.46
N ASP A 22 19.62 -9.33 10.48
CA ASP A 22 18.31 -8.81 10.08
C ASP A 22 17.45 -9.90 9.41
N PHE A 23 18.06 -10.88 8.74
CA PHE A 23 17.39 -12.05 8.19
C PHE A 23 16.86 -13.00 9.29
N MET A 24 17.53 -13.06 10.44
CA MET A 24 17.14 -13.95 11.55
C MET A 24 15.99 -13.39 12.38
N ASP A 25 15.64 -12.11 12.23
CA ASP A 25 14.68 -11.43 13.10
C ASP A 25 13.30 -11.14 12.43
N ILE A 26 13.01 -11.72 11.26
CA ILE A 26 11.69 -11.60 10.62
C ILE A 26 10.58 -12.17 11.49
N GLU A 27 10.86 -13.16 12.30
CA GLU A 27 9.90 -13.81 13.19
C GLU A 27 9.36 -12.87 14.28
N ARG A 28 10.10 -11.84 14.66
CA ARG A 28 9.59 -10.79 15.58
C ARG A 28 8.35 -10.07 15.03
N PHE A 29 8.16 -10.08 13.71
CA PHE A 29 7.02 -9.47 13.03
C PHE A 29 5.88 -10.45 12.73
N ALA A 30 5.93 -11.68 13.28
CA ALA A 30 4.88 -12.68 13.10
C ALA A 30 3.48 -12.14 13.45
N PRO A 31 3.27 -11.35 14.53
CA PRO A 31 1.96 -10.78 14.83
C PRO A 31 1.44 -9.82 13.75
N GLN A 32 2.30 -8.94 13.21
CA GLN A 32 1.94 -7.99 12.17
C GLN A 32 1.63 -8.70 10.84
N ARG A 33 2.42 -9.70 10.49
CA ARG A 33 2.21 -10.54 9.32
C ARG A 33 0.88 -11.29 9.42
N ALA A 34 0.57 -11.86 10.59
CA ALA A 34 -0.71 -12.52 10.86
C ALA A 34 -1.90 -11.52 10.75
N GLN A 35 -1.74 -10.29 11.21
CA GLN A 35 -2.75 -9.24 11.07
C GLN A 35 -3.03 -8.91 9.60
N VAL A 36 -2.00 -8.79 8.76
CA VAL A 36 -2.14 -8.57 7.31
C VAL A 36 -2.88 -9.74 6.65
N ALA A 37 -2.50 -10.98 6.98
CA ALA A 37 -3.16 -12.17 6.45
C ALA A 37 -4.65 -12.23 6.83
N ALA A 38 -4.97 -12.02 8.10
CA ALA A 38 -6.35 -12.00 8.61
C ALA A 38 -7.19 -10.90 7.94
N MET A 39 -6.63 -9.69 7.75
CA MET A 39 -7.34 -8.61 7.09
C MET A 39 -7.58 -8.92 5.61
N MET A 40 -6.62 -9.54 4.90
CA MET A 40 -6.81 -9.95 3.51
C MET A 40 -7.91 -11.01 3.36
N THR A 41 -7.94 -12.01 4.24
CA THR A 41 -9.03 -13.00 4.31
C THR A 41 -10.38 -12.32 4.55
N ARG A 42 -10.42 -11.33 5.45
CA ARG A 42 -11.65 -10.55 5.72
C ARG A 42 -12.12 -9.78 4.49
N LEU A 43 -11.23 -9.14 3.74
CA LEU A 43 -11.60 -8.46 2.48
C LEU A 43 -12.21 -9.44 1.48
N TYR A 44 -11.64 -10.64 1.35
CA TYR A 44 -12.17 -11.69 0.49
C TYR A 44 -13.57 -12.14 0.95
N GLN A 45 -13.75 -12.44 2.24
CA GLN A 45 -15.03 -12.84 2.83
C GLN A 45 -16.12 -11.77 2.64
N CYS A 46 -15.73 -10.49 2.74
CA CYS A 46 -16.62 -9.36 2.49
C CYS A 46 -16.86 -9.07 1.00
N ARG A 47 -16.30 -9.86 0.08
CA ARG A 47 -16.39 -9.68 -1.38
C ARG A 47 -15.85 -8.32 -1.86
N LEU A 48 -14.88 -7.79 -1.16
CA LEU A 48 -14.19 -6.54 -1.52
C LEU A 48 -13.00 -6.79 -2.43
N THR A 49 -12.63 -8.06 -2.61
CA THR A 49 -11.55 -8.49 -3.51
C THR A 49 -11.84 -9.90 -4.05
N THR A 50 -10.95 -10.42 -4.92
CA THR A 50 -11.00 -11.77 -5.49
C THR A 50 -9.92 -12.66 -4.88
N THR A 51 -9.85 -13.92 -5.27
CA THR A 51 -8.80 -14.86 -4.83
C THR A 51 -7.38 -14.41 -5.21
N SER A 52 -7.24 -13.60 -6.25
CA SER A 52 -5.95 -13.12 -6.78
C SER A 52 -5.76 -11.60 -6.72
N GLY A 53 -6.85 -10.85 -6.59
CA GLY A 53 -6.82 -9.38 -6.63
C GLY A 53 -6.53 -8.73 -5.29
N GLY A 54 -6.16 -7.45 -5.33
CA GLY A 54 -5.88 -6.64 -4.16
C GLY A 54 -4.63 -7.05 -3.39
N ASN A 55 -4.19 -6.17 -2.52
CA ASN A 55 -3.03 -6.39 -1.65
C ASN A 55 -3.07 -5.45 -0.45
N ILE A 56 -2.41 -5.87 0.62
CA ILE A 56 -2.33 -5.13 1.88
C ILE A 56 -0.87 -5.06 2.29
N SER A 57 -0.43 -3.90 2.74
CA SER A 57 0.88 -3.75 3.38
C SER A 57 0.76 -3.05 4.73
N LEU A 58 1.74 -3.33 5.59
CA LEU A 58 1.87 -2.74 6.91
C LEU A 58 3.34 -2.40 7.17
N ARG A 59 3.62 -1.16 7.59
CA ARG A 59 4.93 -0.74 8.06
C ARG A 59 5.30 -1.52 9.31
N LEU A 60 6.51 -2.07 9.33
CA LEU A 60 7.04 -2.84 10.46
C LEU A 60 8.05 -2.04 11.27
N SER A 61 8.86 -1.21 10.59
CA SER A 61 9.87 -0.33 11.18
C SER A 61 10.13 0.86 10.23
N GLU A 62 11.15 1.66 10.51
CA GLU A 62 11.62 2.72 9.61
C GLU A 62 12.11 2.16 8.27
N ASP A 63 12.70 0.94 8.27
CA ASP A 63 13.33 0.34 7.11
C ASP A 63 12.52 -0.78 6.47
N LEU A 64 11.46 -1.28 7.12
CA LEU A 64 10.76 -2.50 6.73
C LEU A 64 9.24 -2.31 6.65
N PHE A 65 8.64 -2.99 5.69
CA PHE A 65 7.19 -3.22 5.63
C PHE A 65 6.90 -4.68 5.22
N CYS A 66 5.73 -5.18 5.57
CA CYS A 66 5.26 -6.45 5.02
C CYS A 66 4.13 -6.22 4.03
N ILE A 67 3.96 -7.17 3.10
CA ILE A 67 2.96 -7.10 2.04
C ILE A 67 2.46 -8.49 1.66
N THR A 68 1.17 -8.58 1.32
CA THR A 68 0.60 -9.82 0.75
C THR A 68 1.31 -10.16 -0.56
N PRO A 69 1.75 -11.41 -0.76
CA PRO A 69 2.48 -11.82 -1.95
C PRO A 69 1.57 -11.96 -3.17
N SER A 70 2.18 -12.07 -4.34
CA SER A 70 1.53 -12.43 -5.59
C SER A 70 1.26 -13.94 -5.66
N LYS A 71 0.34 -14.34 -6.56
CA LYS A 71 0.10 -15.74 -6.94
C LYS A 71 -0.35 -16.68 -5.82
N LEU A 72 -0.75 -16.17 -4.67
CA LEU A 72 -1.33 -16.96 -3.59
C LEU A 72 -2.83 -16.66 -3.44
N ASP A 73 -3.58 -17.66 -2.98
CA ASP A 73 -5.01 -17.52 -2.71
C ASP A 73 -5.25 -16.57 -1.54
N LYS A 74 -5.86 -15.43 -1.80
CA LYS A 74 -6.15 -14.39 -0.81
C LYS A 74 -7.15 -14.82 0.27
N ALA A 75 -7.92 -15.88 0.00
CA ALA A 75 -8.86 -16.43 0.98
C ALA A 75 -8.17 -17.20 2.10
N ASN A 76 -6.97 -17.73 1.87
CA ASN A 76 -6.30 -18.70 2.73
C ASN A 76 -4.87 -18.28 3.11
N LEU A 77 -4.60 -16.99 3.22
CA LEU A 77 -3.29 -16.50 3.64
C LEU A 77 -3.07 -16.71 5.14
N THR A 78 -1.86 -17.11 5.50
CA THR A 78 -1.36 -17.19 6.86
C THR A 78 -0.19 -16.21 7.05
N GLY A 79 0.19 -15.92 8.29
CA GLY A 79 1.23 -14.93 8.57
C GLY A 79 2.58 -15.25 7.93
N ASP A 80 2.97 -16.53 7.89
CA ASP A 80 4.19 -17.02 7.25
C ASP A 80 4.21 -16.82 5.73
N LEU A 81 3.03 -16.68 5.12
CA LEU A 81 2.86 -16.37 3.70
C LEU A 81 2.86 -14.86 3.38
N ILE A 82 3.12 -13.97 4.34
CA ILE A 82 3.21 -12.53 4.11
C ILE A 82 4.67 -12.13 3.92
N ALA A 83 4.99 -11.53 2.78
CA ALA A 83 6.35 -11.13 2.45
C ALA A 83 6.83 -9.94 3.31
N VAL A 84 8.13 -9.90 3.60
CA VAL A 84 8.81 -8.78 4.26
C VAL A 84 9.77 -8.14 3.27
N VAL A 85 9.71 -6.81 3.17
CA VAL A 85 10.42 -6.02 2.15
C VAL A 85 11.06 -4.81 2.81
N THR A 86 12.26 -4.46 2.38
CA THR A 86 12.89 -3.20 2.78
C THR A 86 12.31 -2.02 1.99
N PHE A 87 12.37 -0.81 2.55
CA PHE A 87 12.04 0.40 1.77
C PHE A 87 13.04 0.68 0.64
N ALA A 88 14.20 -0.01 0.62
CA ALA A 88 15.12 -0.03 -0.52
C ALA A 88 14.66 -0.98 -1.65
N GLY A 89 13.61 -1.79 -1.43
CA GLY A 89 13.02 -2.69 -2.42
C GLY A 89 13.55 -4.14 -2.37
N GLU A 90 14.35 -4.49 -1.38
CA GLU A 90 14.86 -5.86 -1.20
C GLU A 90 13.80 -6.76 -0.56
N ASN A 91 13.57 -7.93 -1.15
CA ASN A 91 12.67 -8.96 -0.61
C ASN A 91 13.41 -9.86 0.38
N LEU A 92 13.13 -9.71 1.67
CA LEU A 92 13.74 -10.53 2.74
C LEU A 92 13.12 -11.92 2.87
N THR A 93 12.07 -12.21 2.11
CA THR A 93 11.38 -13.51 2.01
C THR A 93 11.40 -14.01 0.56
N PRO A 94 12.57 -14.33 -0.03
CA PRO A 94 12.71 -14.54 -1.48
C PRO A 94 11.92 -15.74 -2.04
N HIS A 95 11.46 -16.64 -1.18
CA HIS A 95 10.55 -17.73 -1.53
C HIS A 95 9.10 -17.26 -1.79
N LEU A 96 8.74 -16.04 -1.38
CA LEU A 96 7.44 -15.44 -1.61
C LEU A 96 7.54 -14.40 -2.75
N PRO A 97 6.84 -14.58 -3.87
CA PRO A 97 6.86 -13.62 -4.97
C PRO A 97 6.14 -12.33 -4.57
N LEU A 98 6.80 -11.19 -4.71
CA LEU A 98 6.20 -9.89 -4.39
C LEU A 98 4.99 -9.60 -5.30
N SER A 99 4.03 -8.85 -4.77
CA SER A 99 2.98 -8.26 -5.58
C SER A 99 3.58 -7.36 -6.66
N ILE A 100 3.03 -7.39 -7.86
CA ILE A 100 3.43 -6.47 -8.94
C ILE A 100 3.17 -5.00 -8.56
N GLU A 101 2.35 -4.75 -7.55
CA GLU A 101 2.00 -3.43 -7.02
C GLU A 101 2.77 -3.07 -5.75
N SER A 102 3.80 -3.86 -5.38
CA SER A 102 4.62 -3.60 -4.20
C SER A 102 5.27 -2.21 -4.24
N GLU A 103 5.62 -1.69 -5.42
CA GLU A 103 6.17 -0.35 -5.59
C GLU A 103 5.14 0.74 -5.24
N MET A 104 3.88 0.57 -5.60
CA MET A 104 2.78 1.48 -5.23
C MET A 104 2.63 1.56 -3.70
N HIS A 105 2.68 0.42 -3.01
CA HIS A 105 2.64 0.36 -1.55
C HIS A 105 3.87 0.99 -0.91
N ARG A 106 5.06 0.65 -1.41
CA ARG A 106 6.32 1.21 -0.94
C ARG A 106 6.32 2.73 -1.03
N MET A 107 5.93 3.28 -2.18
CA MET A 107 5.87 4.71 -2.42
C MET A 107 4.82 5.41 -1.55
N ALA A 108 3.63 4.81 -1.38
CA ALA A 108 2.61 5.32 -0.48
C ALA A 108 3.13 5.44 0.97
N LEU A 109 3.74 4.38 1.49
CA LEU A 109 4.32 4.37 2.83
C LEU A 109 5.52 5.31 2.96
N SER A 110 6.39 5.42 1.95
CA SER A 110 7.57 6.31 2.00
C SER A 110 7.19 7.79 2.00
N ASN A 111 6.16 8.18 1.23
CA ASN A 111 5.74 9.57 1.09
C ASN A 111 4.81 10.05 2.22
N ARG A 112 4.21 9.13 2.96
CA ARG A 112 3.27 9.40 4.06
C ARG A 112 3.78 8.72 5.33
N LEU A 113 4.59 9.45 6.11
CA LEU A 113 5.15 8.95 7.37
C LEU A 113 4.11 8.89 8.50
N ASP A 114 2.97 9.54 8.32
CA ASP A 114 1.84 9.55 9.25
C ASP A 114 0.95 8.31 9.15
N ILE A 115 1.17 7.45 8.13
CA ILE A 115 0.45 6.20 7.94
C ILE A 115 1.35 4.99 8.16
N SER A 116 0.73 3.86 8.54
CA SER A 116 1.42 2.58 8.66
C SER A 116 0.79 1.47 7.80
N ALA A 117 -0.45 1.65 7.36
CA ALA A 117 -1.19 0.64 6.61
C ALA A 117 -1.63 1.15 5.24
N VAL A 118 -1.56 0.28 4.24
CA VAL A 118 -2.10 0.50 2.89
C VAL A 118 -2.93 -0.72 2.50
N VAL A 119 -4.16 -0.48 2.07
CA VAL A 119 -5.10 -1.50 1.60
C VAL A 119 -5.53 -1.16 0.19
N HIS A 120 -5.21 -2.03 -0.75
CA HIS A 120 -5.72 -2.01 -2.11
C HIS A 120 -6.72 -3.13 -2.32
N ALA A 121 -7.89 -2.80 -2.85
CA ALA A 121 -8.99 -3.74 -3.08
C ALA A 121 -9.80 -3.37 -4.34
N HIS A 122 -10.65 -4.31 -4.78
CA HIS A 122 -11.50 -4.14 -5.95
C HIS A 122 -13.00 -4.25 -5.60
N PRO A 123 -13.54 -3.38 -4.70
CA PRO A 123 -14.95 -3.41 -4.37
C PRO A 123 -15.78 -3.11 -5.62
N SER A 124 -16.73 -3.98 -5.98
CA SER A 124 -17.43 -3.93 -7.27
C SER A 124 -18.09 -2.58 -7.55
N TYR A 125 -18.77 -2.01 -6.55
CA TYR A 125 -19.44 -0.71 -6.72
C TYR A 125 -18.43 0.44 -6.88
N ALA A 126 -17.41 0.52 -6.02
CA ALA A 126 -16.41 1.58 -6.11
C ALA A 126 -15.60 1.44 -7.41
N SER A 127 -15.25 0.23 -7.83
CA SER A 127 -14.56 -0.03 -9.11
C SER A 127 -15.41 0.41 -10.32
N ALA A 128 -16.74 0.26 -10.27
CA ALA A 128 -17.61 0.78 -11.32
C ALA A 128 -17.53 2.31 -11.44
N PHE A 129 -17.41 3.05 -10.33
CA PHE A 129 -17.20 4.49 -10.35
C PHE A 129 -15.85 4.87 -10.97
N THR A 130 -14.80 4.07 -10.75
CA THR A 130 -13.48 4.31 -11.37
C THR A 130 -13.55 4.17 -12.90
N ALA A 131 -14.29 3.16 -13.40
CA ALA A 131 -14.49 2.95 -14.84
C ALA A 131 -15.32 4.05 -15.50
N MET A 132 -16.27 4.63 -14.77
CA MET A 132 -17.12 5.73 -15.26
C MET A 132 -16.45 7.12 -15.13
N LYS A 133 -15.28 7.22 -14.54
CA LYS A 133 -14.60 8.51 -14.18
C LYS A 133 -15.50 9.42 -13.34
N ARG A 134 -16.31 8.86 -12.46
CA ARG A 134 -17.23 9.60 -11.60
C ARG A 134 -16.76 9.64 -10.16
N ALA A 135 -16.83 10.82 -9.55
CA ALA A 135 -16.61 10.97 -8.12
C ALA A 135 -17.74 10.28 -7.34
N ILE A 136 -17.36 9.63 -6.24
CA ILE A 136 -18.32 9.11 -5.26
C ILE A 136 -18.77 10.27 -4.38
N ASN A 137 -20.09 10.44 -4.24
CA ASN A 137 -20.64 11.41 -3.31
C ASN A 137 -20.68 10.80 -1.89
N THR A 138 -19.65 11.01 -1.11
CA THR A 138 -19.56 10.52 0.27
C THR A 138 -20.46 11.27 1.25
N LYS A 139 -21.02 12.44 0.86
CA LYS A 139 -21.93 13.25 1.69
C LYS A 139 -23.35 12.68 1.78
N LEU A 140 -23.65 11.60 1.08
CA LEU A 140 -24.96 10.95 1.15
C LEU A 140 -25.24 10.31 2.50
N LEU A 141 -24.19 9.87 3.22
CA LEU A 141 -24.29 9.29 4.56
C LEU A 141 -23.27 10.00 5.48
N ALA A 142 -23.68 10.35 6.68
CA ALA A 142 -22.82 11.01 7.66
C ALA A 142 -21.55 10.20 7.97
N GLU A 143 -21.68 8.89 8.12
CA GLU A 143 -20.56 7.97 8.36
C GLU A 143 -19.58 7.97 7.18
N SER A 144 -20.07 7.88 5.94
CA SER A 144 -19.22 7.92 4.74
C SER A 144 -18.44 9.23 4.66
N TRP A 145 -19.09 10.35 4.95
CA TRP A 145 -18.43 11.65 4.93
C TRP A 145 -17.37 11.77 6.04
N PHE A 146 -17.69 11.29 7.23
CA PHE A 146 -16.79 11.34 8.37
C PHE A 146 -15.53 10.47 8.17
N LEU A 147 -15.68 9.26 7.58
CA LEU A 147 -14.59 8.30 7.43
C LEU A 147 -13.77 8.50 6.14
N LEU A 148 -14.43 8.86 5.05
CA LEU A 148 -13.81 8.88 3.73
C LEU A 148 -13.50 10.29 3.23
N GLU A 149 -14.14 11.31 3.80
CA GLU A 149 -14.09 12.68 3.28
C GLU A 149 -14.37 12.72 1.77
N GLN A 150 -13.57 13.41 0.99
CA GLN A 150 -13.63 13.38 -0.47
C GLN A 150 -12.51 12.50 -1.02
N PRO A 151 -12.81 11.32 -1.57
CA PRO A 151 -11.82 10.49 -2.23
C PRO A 151 -11.11 11.23 -3.37
N ALA A 152 -9.80 11.05 -3.47
CA ALA A 152 -9.02 11.52 -4.61
C ALA A 152 -9.16 10.54 -5.78
N PHE A 153 -8.81 11.00 -7.00
CA PHE A 153 -8.86 10.21 -8.21
C PHE A 153 -7.48 10.18 -8.87
N ALA A 154 -6.93 8.98 -9.07
CA ALA A 154 -5.70 8.76 -9.83
C ALA A 154 -6.06 8.38 -11.26
N SER A 155 -5.47 9.07 -12.25
CA SER A 155 -5.65 8.74 -13.67
C SER A 155 -5.11 7.36 -13.99
N TYR A 156 -5.63 6.77 -15.06
CA TYR A 156 -5.22 5.45 -15.51
C TYR A 156 -3.72 5.40 -15.82
N GLU A 157 -3.08 4.43 -15.19
CA GLU A 157 -1.72 4.00 -15.50
C GLU A 157 -1.68 2.48 -15.48
N ARG A 158 -0.74 1.91 -16.22
CA ARG A 158 -0.61 0.45 -16.30
C ARG A 158 -0.25 -0.14 -14.94
N MET A 159 -0.99 -1.16 -14.53
CA MET A 159 -0.77 -1.90 -13.29
C MET A 159 0.68 -2.42 -13.18
N GLY A 160 1.29 -2.29 -12.01
CA GLY A 160 2.66 -2.71 -11.72
C GLY A 160 3.76 -1.77 -12.26
N THR A 161 3.42 -0.57 -12.73
CA THR A 161 4.40 0.42 -13.19
C THR A 161 4.70 1.48 -12.12
N VAL A 162 5.87 2.11 -12.24
CA VAL A 162 6.26 3.26 -11.41
C VAL A 162 5.29 4.42 -11.65
N ALA A 163 4.82 4.62 -12.89
CA ALA A 163 3.85 5.67 -13.22
C ALA A 163 2.55 5.55 -12.40
N LEU A 164 2.02 4.30 -12.22
CA LEU A 164 0.87 4.08 -11.34
C LEU A 164 1.20 4.44 -9.88
N ALA A 165 2.36 4.03 -9.40
CA ALA A 165 2.79 4.32 -8.03
C ALA A 165 2.90 5.84 -7.78
N GLU A 166 3.44 6.59 -8.73
CA GLU A 166 3.56 8.06 -8.69
C GLU A 166 2.18 8.74 -8.72
N ALA A 167 1.28 8.32 -9.62
CA ALA A 167 -0.07 8.87 -9.72
C ALA A 167 -0.87 8.66 -8.43
N VAL A 168 -0.76 7.46 -7.82
CA VAL A 168 -1.40 7.14 -6.55
C VAL A 168 -0.78 7.95 -5.41
N ALA A 169 0.54 8.04 -5.32
CA ALA A 169 1.25 8.81 -4.30
C ALA A 169 0.88 10.31 -4.35
N ALA A 170 0.79 10.90 -5.55
CA ALA A 170 0.35 12.28 -5.74
C ALA A 170 -1.12 12.48 -5.29
N SER A 171 -1.98 11.49 -5.49
CA SER A 171 -3.37 11.52 -5.05
C SER A 171 -3.50 11.38 -3.53
N LEU A 172 -2.64 10.58 -2.89
CA LEU A 172 -2.57 10.41 -1.43
C LEU A 172 -2.14 11.67 -0.66
N ALA A 173 -1.52 12.65 -1.34
CA ALA A 173 -1.27 13.96 -0.74
C ALA A 173 -2.56 14.74 -0.44
N LYS A 174 -3.69 14.34 -1.03
CA LYS A 174 -4.98 15.05 -0.94
C LYS A 174 -6.04 14.28 -0.16
N SER A 175 -5.93 12.96 -0.07
CA SER A 175 -6.94 12.10 0.56
C SER A 175 -6.34 10.77 1.02
N ASN A 176 -6.92 10.17 2.05
CA ASN A 176 -6.59 8.81 2.49
C ASN A 176 -7.28 7.73 1.66
N VAL A 177 -8.13 8.12 0.70
CA VAL A 177 -8.86 7.22 -0.19
C VAL A 177 -8.62 7.66 -1.64
N VAL A 178 -8.10 6.76 -2.46
CA VAL A 178 -7.82 7.00 -3.88
C VAL A 178 -8.61 6.02 -4.73
N LEU A 179 -9.43 6.55 -5.62
CA LEU A 179 -10.06 5.82 -6.71
C LEU A 179 -9.06 5.77 -7.87
N MET A 180 -8.66 4.58 -8.29
CA MET A 180 -7.73 4.38 -9.40
C MET A 180 -8.52 4.08 -10.67
N GLU A 181 -8.40 4.90 -11.70
CA GLU A 181 -9.15 4.77 -12.96
C GLU A 181 -9.00 3.38 -13.57
N ASN A 182 -10.14 2.75 -13.91
CA ASN A 182 -10.24 1.40 -14.51
C ASN A 182 -9.53 0.29 -13.70
N HIS A 183 -9.40 0.46 -12.38
CA HIS A 183 -8.64 -0.48 -11.58
C HIS A 183 -9.37 -0.85 -10.28
N GLY A 184 -9.34 0.01 -9.30
CA GLY A 184 -9.90 -0.27 -7.97
C GLY A 184 -9.70 0.89 -7.01
N VAL A 185 -9.61 0.57 -5.73
CA VAL A 185 -9.49 1.54 -4.64
C VAL A 185 -8.24 1.27 -3.82
N LEU A 186 -7.56 2.32 -3.41
CA LEU A 186 -6.50 2.26 -2.41
C LEU A 186 -6.89 3.14 -1.23
N THR A 187 -6.70 2.62 -0.03
CA THR A 187 -6.93 3.33 1.23
C THR A 187 -5.69 3.24 2.11
N VAL A 188 -5.47 4.29 2.91
CA VAL A 188 -4.33 4.34 3.85
C VAL A 188 -4.78 4.76 5.23
N GLY A 189 -4.05 4.32 6.24
CA GLY A 189 -4.33 4.66 7.63
C GLY A 189 -3.16 4.42 8.58
N LYS A 190 -3.34 4.84 9.84
CA LYS A 190 -2.35 4.61 10.90
C LYS A 190 -2.30 3.14 11.34
N THR A 191 -3.39 2.42 11.17
CA THR A 191 -3.55 1.00 11.53
C THR A 191 -4.35 0.28 10.45
N LEU A 192 -4.39 -1.05 10.48
CA LEU A 192 -5.28 -1.87 9.65
C LEU A 192 -6.72 -1.96 10.19
N ILE A 193 -6.94 -1.51 11.42
CA ILE A 193 -8.23 -1.53 12.14
C ILE A 193 -8.52 -0.14 12.64
#